data_80452cb9f49493cf61bf081b8bb3f0d4
#
_entry.id   80452cb9f49493cf61bf081b8bb3f0d4
#
_cell.length_a   1.000
_cell.length_b   1.000
_cell.length_c   1.000
_cell.angle_alpha   90.00
_cell.angle_beta   90.00
_cell.angle_gamma   90.00
#
_symmetry.space_group_name_H-M   'P 1'
#
loop_
_entity.id
_entity.type
_entity.pdbx_description
1 polymer ?
#
loop_
_entity_poly.entity_id
_entity_poly.type
_entity_poly.pdbx_seq_one_letter_code
_entity_poly.pdbx_strand_id
1 'polypeptide(L)' 'MRKSYTIELDSLDLGQLLDGLDIRAEAWEKTASYLRTGTVPGDDFFIAEECSKPQEADDIAKHYRSITDKIRQQMEAQG' A
#
# COMPACT_ATOMS: atom_id res chain seq x y z
N MET A 1 18.66 14.51 2.09
CA MET A 1 18.64 13.23 2.81
C MET A 1 17.39 13.14 3.67
N ARG A 2 16.67 12.01 3.61
CA ARG A 2 15.45 11.81 4.41
C ARG A 2 15.81 11.47 5.84
N LYS A 3 15.07 12.04 6.78
CA LYS A 3 15.15 11.66 8.18
C LYS A 3 14.53 10.30 8.42
N SER A 4 15.11 9.51 9.30
CA SER A 4 14.53 8.26 9.76
C SER A 4 14.10 8.39 11.22
N TYR A 5 13.04 7.69 11.58
CA TYR A 5 12.50 7.70 12.94
C TYR A 5 12.43 6.27 13.47
N THR A 6 12.76 6.09 14.74
CA THR A 6 12.53 4.84 15.43
C THR A 6 11.24 4.98 16.24
N ILE A 7 10.27 4.08 15.99
CA ILE A 7 8.96 4.14 16.61
C ILE A 7 8.67 2.77 17.22
N GLU A 8 8.18 2.76 18.46
CA GLU A 8 7.75 1.52 19.11
C GLU A 8 6.23 1.40 19.04
N LEU A 9 5.77 0.27 18.51
CA LEU A 9 4.37 -0.09 18.44
C LEU A 9 4.25 -1.56 18.82
N ASP A 10 3.19 -1.93 19.53
CA ASP A 10 2.96 -3.32 19.86
C ASP A 10 2.42 -4.09 18.65
N SER A 11 2.28 -5.42 18.80
CA SER A 11 1.87 -6.28 17.69
C SER A 11 0.47 -5.97 17.17
N LEU A 12 -0.43 -5.52 18.04
CA LEU A 12 -1.78 -5.14 17.63
C LEU A 12 -1.76 -3.88 16.77
N ASP A 13 -1.01 -2.86 17.21
CA ASP A 13 -0.88 -1.60 16.47
C ASP A 13 -0.24 -1.84 15.10
N LEU A 14 0.81 -2.65 15.06
CA LEU A 14 1.50 -2.99 13.81
C LEU A 14 0.59 -3.78 12.87
N GLY A 15 -0.20 -4.70 13.40
CA GLY A 15 -1.17 -5.45 12.61
C GLY A 15 -2.19 -4.54 11.93
N GLN A 16 -2.74 -3.59 12.67
CA GLN A 16 -3.69 -2.62 12.12
C GLN A 16 -3.04 -1.73 11.06
N LEU A 17 -1.82 -1.29 11.29
CA LEU A 17 -1.09 -0.48 10.33
C LEU A 17 -0.81 -1.25 9.03
N LEU A 18 -0.37 -2.50 9.15
CA LEU A 18 -0.10 -3.36 8.00
C LEU A 18 -1.36 -3.64 7.18
N ASP A 19 -2.50 -3.88 7.85
CA ASP A 19 -3.78 -4.06 7.18
C ASP A 19 -4.17 -2.81 6.40
N GLY A 20 -4.00 -1.64 7.00
CA GLY A 20 -4.29 -0.36 6.34
C GLY A 20 -3.42 -0.13 5.12
N LEU A 21 -2.12 -0.44 5.23
CA LEU A 21 -1.19 -0.32 4.11
C LEU A 21 -1.54 -1.28 2.97
N ASP A 22 -1.96 -2.51 3.31
CA ASP A 22 -2.37 -3.50 2.31
C ASP A 22 -3.61 -3.03 1.54
N ILE A 23 -4.61 -2.52 2.25
CA ILE A 23 -5.82 -1.97 1.64
C ILE A 23 -5.50 -0.78 0.72
N ARG A 24 -4.63 0.11 1.15
CA ARG A 24 -4.21 1.26 0.32
C ARG A 24 -3.45 0.83 -0.92
N ALA A 25 -2.53 -0.12 -0.78
CA ALA A 25 -1.79 -0.65 -1.92
C ALA A 25 -2.74 -1.29 -2.94
N GLU A 26 -3.70 -2.09 -2.45
CA GLU A 26 -4.70 -2.72 -3.29
C GLU A 26 -5.57 -1.69 -4.02
N ALA A 27 -5.98 -0.61 -3.34
CA ALA A 27 -6.76 0.46 -3.95
C ALA A 27 -6.01 1.10 -5.12
N TRP A 28 -4.71 1.34 -4.97
CA TRP A 28 -3.88 1.89 -6.04
C TRP A 28 -3.67 0.90 -7.19
N GLU A 29 -3.51 -0.40 -6.87
CA GLU A 29 -3.40 -1.45 -7.88
C GLU A 29 -4.67 -1.55 -8.72
N LYS A 30 -5.83 -1.49 -8.08
CA LYS A 30 -7.13 -1.50 -8.75
C LYS A 30 -7.35 -0.24 -9.58
N THR A 31 -6.91 0.90 -9.07
CA THR A 31 -6.96 2.17 -9.81
C THR A 31 -6.14 2.09 -11.10
N ALA A 32 -4.92 1.54 -11.02
CA ALA A 32 -4.08 1.34 -12.19
C ALA A 32 -4.75 0.45 -13.23
N SER A 33 -5.35 -0.64 -12.79
CA SER A 33 -6.08 -1.55 -13.67
C SER A 33 -7.27 -0.85 -14.35
N TYR A 34 -8.05 -0.10 -13.58
CA TYR A 34 -9.16 0.67 -14.11
C TYR A 34 -8.70 1.69 -15.16
N LEU A 35 -7.61 2.41 -14.91
CA LEU A 35 -7.07 3.39 -15.85
C LEU A 35 -6.57 2.76 -17.15
N ARG A 36 -6.09 1.51 -17.09
CA ARG A 36 -5.63 0.80 -18.29
C ARG A 36 -6.77 0.23 -19.11
N THR A 37 -7.79 -0.31 -18.47
CA THR A 37 -8.83 -1.09 -19.12
C THR A 37 -10.18 -0.36 -19.24
N GLY A 38 -10.40 0.65 -18.42
CA GLY A 38 -11.67 1.35 -18.32
C GLY A 38 -12.76 0.54 -17.61
N THR A 39 -12.42 -0.63 -17.05
CA THR A 39 -13.38 -1.49 -16.37
C THR A 39 -13.00 -1.67 -14.90
N VAL A 40 -14.03 -1.73 -14.04
CA VAL A 40 -13.84 -2.00 -12.61
C VAL A 40 -13.41 -3.45 -12.45
N PRO A 41 -12.26 -3.72 -11.76
CA PRO A 41 -11.83 -5.11 -11.57
C PRO A 41 -12.76 -5.87 -10.62
N GLY A 42 -13.29 -6.99 -11.09
CA GLY A 42 -14.16 -7.87 -10.31
C GLY A 42 -15.50 -7.22 -10.00
N ASP A 43 -16.21 -7.81 -9.05
CA ASP A 43 -17.48 -7.30 -8.54
C ASP A 43 -17.32 -6.50 -7.26
N ASP A 44 -16.10 -6.28 -6.82
CA ASP A 44 -15.80 -5.61 -5.57
C ASP A 44 -15.95 -4.11 -5.70
N PHE A 45 -16.52 -3.54 -4.66
CA PHE A 45 -16.55 -2.09 -4.52
C PHE A 45 -15.15 -1.57 -4.22
N PHE A 46 -14.73 -0.53 -4.93
CA PHE A 46 -13.50 0.19 -4.59
C PHE A 46 -13.65 1.66 -4.95
N ILE A 47 -12.86 2.48 -4.27
CA ILE A 47 -12.79 3.91 -4.57
C ILE A 47 -11.56 4.14 -5.43
N ALA A 48 -11.76 4.63 -6.66
CA ALA A 48 -10.65 4.99 -7.53
C ALA A 48 -9.92 6.19 -6.95
N GLU A 49 -8.61 6.09 -6.85
CA GLU A 49 -7.79 7.20 -6.37
C GLU A 49 -7.61 8.26 -7.46
N GLU A 50 -7.46 9.50 -7.03
CA GLU A 50 -7.27 10.60 -7.96
C GLU A 50 -5.89 10.53 -8.62
N CYS A 51 -5.89 10.13 -9.89
CA CYS A 51 -4.67 9.86 -10.63
C CYS A 51 -5.00 9.85 -12.13
N SER A 52 -4.11 10.37 -12.94
CA SER A 52 -4.36 10.48 -14.39
C SER A 52 -3.67 9.38 -15.22
N LYS A 53 -2.68 8.69 -14.65
CA LYS A 53 -1.87 7.72 -15.40
C LYS A 53 -1.77 6.40 -14.66
N PRO A 54 -1.97 5.25 -15.36
CA PRO A 54 -1.84 3.95 -14.71
C PRO A 54 -0.46 3.70 -14.12
N GLN A 55 0.60 4.17 -14.77
CA GLN A 55 1.97 4.00 -14.26
C GLN A 55 2.17 4.71 -12.92
N GLU A 56 1.61 5.90 -12.76
CA GLU A 56 1.67 6.64 -11.51
C GLU A 56 0.99 5.86 -10.38
N ALA A 57 -0.19 5.29 -10.64
CA ALA A 57 -0.90 4.48 -9.66
C ALA A 57 -0.10 3.22 -9.28
N ASP A 58 0.52 2.55 -10.26
CA ASP A 58 1.39 1.40 -10.00
C ASP A 58 2.58 1.78 -9.12
N ASP A 59 3.22 2.91 -9.40
CA ASP A 59 4.38 3.36 -8.63
C ASP A 59 4.01 3.65 -7.18
N ILE A 60 2.84 4.25 -6.96
CA ILE A 60 2.34 4.51 -5.61
C ILE A 60 2.03 3.19 -4.89
N ALA A 61 1.40 2.23 -5.58
CA ALA A 61 1.12 0.91 -5.01
C ALA A 61 2.41 0.21 -4.59
N LYS A 62 3.43 0.23 -5.45
CA LYS A 62 4.75 -0.35 -5.15
C LYS A 62 5.40 0.32 -3.94
N HIS A 63 5.23 1.62 -3.81
CA HIS A 63 5.75 2.35 -2.65
C HIS A 63 5.10 1.87 -1.35
N TYR A 64 3.77 1.71 -1.33
CA TYR A 64 3.06 1.16 -0.17
C TYR A 64 3.53 -0.26 0.15
N ARG A 65 3.71 -1.12 -0.86
CA ARG A 65 4.22 -2.48 -0.65
C ARG A 65 5.63 -2.46 -0.08
N SER A 66 6.47 -1.54 -0.54
CA SER A 66 7.83 -1.35 -0.03
C SER A 66 7.83 -0.99 1.47
N ILE A 67 6.91 -0.13 1.90
CA ILE A 67 6.78 0.23 3.32
C ILE A 67 6.40 -1.00 4.14
N THR A 68 5.44 -1.79 3.66
CA THR A 68 5.02 -3.04 4.30
C THR A 68 6.20 -3.98 4.49
N ASP A 69 7.01 -4.17 3.44
CA ASP A 69 8.19 -5.03 3.48
C ASP A 69 9.22 -4.56 4.51
N LYS A 70 9.46 -3.26 4.57
CA LYS A 70 10.38 -2.67 5.56
C LYS A 70 9.92 -2.93 6.99
N ILE A 71 8.63 -2.78 7.25
CA ILE A 71 8.06 -3.03 8.58
C ILE A 71 8.24 -4.50 8.95
N ARG A 72 7.88 -5.41 8.04
CA ARG A 72 7.99 -6.85 8.28
C ARG A 72 9.41 -7.30 8.51
N GLN A 73 10.37 -6.78 7.73
CA GLN A 73 11.79 -7.08 7.91
C GLN A 73 12.29 -6.66 9.29
N GLN A 74 11.87 -5.50 9.76
CA GLN A 74 12.26 -5.02 11.08
C GLN A 74 11.62 -5.83 12.20
N MET A 75 10.38 -6.26 12.03
CA MET A 75 9.69 -7.14 12.98
C MET A 75 10.42 -8.48 13.09
N GLU A 76 10.79 -9.08 11.97
CA GLU A 76 11.54 -10.35 11.93
C GLU A 76 12.91 -10.22 12.61
N ALA A 77 13.59 -9.10 12.41
CA ALA A 77 14.89 -8.85 13.01
C ALA A 77 14.83 -8.72 14.53
N GLN A 78 13.69 -8.31 15.07
CA GLN A 78 13.50 -8.09 16.51
C GLN A 78 12.85 -9.26 17.23
N GLY A 79 12.23 -10.09 16.52
CA GLY A 79 11.43 -11.15 17.09
C GLY A 79 11.83 -12.50 16.65
#